data_38a8aed277d27e6c4c5c8e5f71543353
#
_entry.id   38a8aed277d27e6c4c5c8e5f71543353
#
_cell.length_a   1.000
_cell.length_b   1.000
_cell.length_c   1.000
_cell.angle_alpha   90.00
_cell.angle_beta   90.00
_cell.angle_gamma   90.00
#
_symmetry.space_group_name_H-M   'P 1'
#
loop_
_entity.id
_entity.type
_entity.pdbx_description
1 polymer ?
#
loop_
_entity_poly.entity_id
_entity_poly.type
_entity_poly.pdbx_seq_one_letter_code
_entity_poly.pdbx_strand_id
1 'polypeptide(L)'
;ENGKYNSRLIVANSGSKTFNLASLVHATLLIPDSKIREQFDKYSKKNLGAEPSLLGQIALEAGYREGDNWLNGLKETVIFNYNLLHDTLAQKVPEIIVYPLEGTYLAFVNIEKVLNGKTTKQFIQDECGLAIDFGHWFGEGYNNYIRINLATSPDNMKEAVSRIVENCK
;
A
#
# COMPACT_ATOMS: atom_id res chain seq x y z
N GLU A 1 0.11 25.42 -12.09
CA GLU A 1 1.26 26.26 -12.48
C GLU A 1 1.34 26.49 -14.01
N ASN A 2 0.20 26.48 -14.70
CA ASN A 2 0.00 26.95 -16.08
C ASN A 2 1.05 26.46 -17.12
N GLY A 3 1.46 25.21 -17.04
CA GLY A 3 2.35 24.61 -18.04
C GLY A 3 3.84 24.93 -17.89
N LYS A 4 4.27 25.60 -16.83
CA LYS A 4 5.67 25.98 -16.57
C LYS A 4 6.68 24.82 -16.70
N TYR A 5 6.25 23.60 -16.37
CA TYR A 5 7.11 22.40 -16.37
C TYR A 5 6.81 21.41 -17.50
N ASN A 6 5.92 21.76 -18.43
CA ASN A 6 5.48 20.82 -19.49
C ASN A 6 6.65 20.24 -20.31
N SER A 7 7.72 21.02 -20.55
CA SER A 7 8.90 20.58 -21.30
C SER A 7 9.79 19.53 -20.59
N ARG A 8 9.48 19.18 -19.33
CA ARG A 8 10.25 18.24 -18.52
C ARG A 8 9.39 17.44 -17.54
N LEU A 9 8.09 17.39 -17.77
CA LEU A 9 7.14 16.70 -16.91
C LEU A 9 6.73 15.37 -17.51
N ILE A 10 6.83 14.32 -16.70
CA ILE A 10 6.20 13.03 -16.91
C ILE A 10 5.41 12.70 -15.65
N VAL A 11 4.11 12.52 -15.78
CA VAL A 11 3.25 12.06 -14.68
C VAL A 11 2.84 10.64 -14.96
N ALA A 12 3.17 9.72 -14.05
CA ALA A 12 2.73 8.34 -14.08
C ALA A 12 1.65 8.13 -13.02
N ASN A 13 0.50 7.61 -13.42
CA ASN A 13 -0.63 7.35 -12.53
C ASN A 13 -1.20 5.95 -12.76
N SER A 14 -1.76 5.34 -11.73
CA SER A 14 -2.37 4.01 -11.82
C SER A 14 -3.53 3.87 -10.84
N GLY A 15 -4.59 3.22 -11.28
CA GLY A 15 -5.72 2.80 -10.44
C GLY A 15 -5.48 1.49 -9.67
N SER A 16 -4.29 0.90 -9.78
CA SER A 16 -3.97 -0.41 -9.21
C SER A 16 -4.25 -0.50 -7.70
N LYS A 17 -3.90 0.54 -6.95
CA LYS A 17 -4.13 0.60 -5.51
C LYS A 17 -5.52 1.14 -5.16
N THR A 18 -5.99 2.14 -5.92
CA THR A 18 -7.28 2.78 -5.68
C THR A 18 -8.44 1.81 -5.86
N PHE A 19 -8.41 0.97 -6.91
CA PHE A 19 -9.51 0.08 -7.30
C PHE A 19 -9.14 -1.41 -7.25
N ASN A 20 -8.04 -1.76 -6.56
CA ASN A 20 -7.57 -3.15 -6.44
C ASN A 20 -7.33 -3.85 -7.80
N LEU A 21 -6.77 -3.14 -8.77
CA LEU A 21 -6.56 -3.59 -10.16
C LEU A 21 -5.10 -3.98 -10.47
N ALA A 22 -4.29 -4.29 -9.46
CA ALA A 22 -2.85 -4.51 -9.63
C ALA A 22 -2.52 -5.62 -10.64
N SER A 23 -3.28 -6.72 -10.64
CA SER A 23 -3.08 -7.85 -11.55
C SER A 23 -3.35 -7.54 -13.03
N LEU A 24 -4.04 -6.44 -13.33
CA LEU A 24 -4.34 -6.02 -14.69
C LEU A 24 -3.20 -5.21 -15.34
N VAL A 25 -2.18 -4.88 -14.58
CA VAL A 25 -0.92 -4.26 -15.03
C VAL A 25 -1.16 -3.08 -15.96
N HIS A 26 -1.78 -2.01 -15.45
CA HIS A 26 -2.09 -0.81 -16.22
C HIS A 26 -1.65 0.46 -15.51
N ALA A 27 -1.01 1.37 -16.25
CA ALA A 27 -0.67 2.71 -15.81
C ALA A 27 -0.89 3.72 -16.95
N THR A 28 -1.27 4.93 -16.59
CA THR A 28 -1.44 6.05 -17.52
C THR A 28 -0.27 7.01 -17.38
N LEU A 29 0.34 7.36 -18.50
CA LEU A 29 1.41 8.38 -18.56
C LEU A 29 0.89 9.65 -19.21
N LEU A 30 1.10 10.76 -18.54
CA LEU A 30 0.84 12.10 -19.09
C LEU A 30 2.19 12.74 -19.39
N ILE A 31 2.49 12.91 -20.69
CA ILE A 31 3.74 13.49 -21.20
C ILE A 31 3.38 14.67 -22.09
N PRO A 32 3.34 15.90 -21.57
CA PRO A 32 2.92 17.08 -22.35
C PRO A 32 3.86 17.39 -23.50
N ASP A 33 5.18 17.25 -23.30
CA ASP A 33 6.19 17.52 -24.33
C ASP A 33 6.18 16.43 -25.42
N SER A 34 6.00 16.85 -26.68
CA SER A 34 5.93 15.91 -27.81
C SER A 34 7.24 15.17 -28.06
N LYS A 35 8.40 15.82 -27.85
CA LYS A 35 9.69 15.22 -28.08
C LYS A 35 9.99 14.11 -27.05
N ILE A 36 9.68 14.39 -25.78
CA ILE A 36 9.81 13.38 -24.72
C ILE A 36 8.85 12.22 -24.98
N ARG A 37 7.61 12.50 -25.36
CA ARG A 37 6.60 11.47 -25.66
C ARG A 37 7.05 10.58 -26.85
N GLU A 38 7.53 11.17 -27.94
CA GLU A 38 8.05 10.41 -29.09
C GLU A 38 9.26 9.53 -28.72
N GLN A 39 10.17 10.03 -27.88
CA GLN A 39 11.31 9.24 -27.39
C GLN A 39 10.82 8.08 -26.51
N PHE A 40 9.90 8.32 -25.63
CA PHE A 40 9.28 7.28 -24.80
C PHE A 40 8.60 6.20 -25.65
N ASP A 41 7.79 6.60 -26.64
CA ASP A 41 7.08 5.67 -27.53
C ASP A 41 8.05 4.81 -28.33
N LYS A 42 9.11 5.40 -28.89
CA LYS A 42 10.16 4.65 -29.60
C LYS A 42 10.85 3.65 -28.70
N TYR A 43 11.22 4.07 -27.49
CA TYR A 43 11.90 3.20 -26.53
C TYR A 43 10.99 2.06 -26.06
N SER A 44 9.76 2.39 -25.72
CA SER A 44 8.75 1.41 -25.24
C SER A 44 8.47 0.34 -26.29
N LYS A 45 8.19 0.72 -27.53
CA LYS A 45 7.95 -0.23 -28.62
C LYS A 45 9.14 -1.13 -28.89
N LYS A 46 10.37 -0.58 -28.83
CA LYS A 46 11.59 -1.34 -29.13
C LYS A 46 12.03 -2.29 -28.01
N ASN A 47 11.90 -1.84 -26.74
CA ASN A 47 12.57 -2.50 -25.63
C ASN A 47 11.62 -3.19 -24.66
N LEU A 48 10.38 -2.72 -24.54
CA LEU A 48 9.43 -3.29 -23.60
C LEU A 48 8.47 -4.28 -24.24
N GLY A 49 8.18 -4.14 -25.54
CA GLY A 49 7.30 -5.04 -26.28
C GLY A 49 5.88 -5.18 -25.67
N ALA A 50 5.55 -4.30 -24.74
CA ALA A 50 4.33 -4.39 -23.95
C ALA A 50 3.21 -3.60 -24.66
N GLU A 51 2.19 -4.28 -25.09
CA GLU A 51 0.93 -3.66 -25.48
C GLU A 51 0.11 -3.34 -24.22
N PRO A 52 -0.62 -2.22 -24.20
CA PRO A 52 -1.50 -1.89 -23.09
C PRO A 52 -2.53 -3.00 -22.86
N SER A 53 -2.73 -3.40 -21.61
CA SER A 53 -3.79 -4.38 -21.28
C SER A 53 -5.16 -3.79 -21.56
N LEU A 54 -5.89 -4.36 -22.54
CA LEU A 54 -7.26 -3.94 -22.84
C LEU A 54 -8.18 -4.07 -21.62
N LEU A 55 -8.08 -5.17 -20.89
CA LEU A 55 -8.86 -5.36 -19.65
C LEU A 55 -8.47 -4.34 -18.58
N GLY A 56 -7.18 -3.99 -18.49
CA GLY A 56 -6.70 -2.95 -17.58
C GLY A 56 -7.27 -1.58 -17.91
N GLN A 57 -7.37 -1.23 -19.18
CA GLN A 57 -7.99 0.03 -19.63
C GLN A 57 -9.48 0.09 -19.29
N ILE A 58 -10.23 -0.96 -19.64
CA ILE A 58 -11.68 -1.05 -19.37
C ILE A 58 -11.94 -0.98 -17.86
N ALA A 59 -11.19 -1.74 -17.06
CA ALA A 59 -11.38 -1.77 -15.62
C ALA A 59 -11.03 -0.42 -14.97
N LEU A 60 -9.97 0.25 -15.44
CA LEU A 60 -9.61 1.58 -14.96
C LEU A 60 -10.67 2.62 -15.31
N GLU A 61 -11.18 2.58 -16.54
CA GLU A 61 -12.28 3.47 -16.97
C GLU A 61 -13.54 3.25 -16.12
N ALA A 62 -13.94 2.00 -15.90
CA ALA A 62 -15.08 1.67 -15.04
C ALA A 62 -14.86 2.15 -13.60
N GLY A 63 -13.65 1.95 -13.05
CA GLY A 63 -13.30 2.44 -11.73
C GLY A 63 -13.44 3.96 -11.59
N TYR A 64 -12.96 4.73 -12.56
CA TYR A 64 -13.08 6.20 -12.52
C TYR A 64 -14.52 6.70 -12.82
N ARG A 65 -15.32 5.98 -13.59
CA ARG A 65 -16.69 6.39 -13.89
C ARG A 65 -17.69 6.01 -12.82
N GLU A 66 -17.54 4.84 -12.21
CA GLU A 66 -18.58 4.22 -11.39
C GLU A 66 -18.08 3.76 -10.01
N GLY A 67 -16.77 3.88 -9.73
CA GLY A 67 -16.13 3.32 -8.55
C GLY A 67 -16.25 4.12 -7.25
N ASP A 68 -16.90 5.29 -7.25
CA ASP A 68 -16.93 6.19 -6.08
C ASP A 68 -17.52 5.54 -4.83
N ASN A 69 -18.64 4.85 -4.96
CA ASN A 69 -19.30 4.18 -3.83
C ASN A 69 -18.43 3.07 -3.25
N TRP A 70 -17.79 2.29 -4.12
CA TRP A 70 -16.85 1.25 -3.70
C TRP A 70 -15.63 1.85 -2.98
N LEU A 71 -15.05 2.90 -3.53
CA LEU A 71 -13.89 3.58 -2.96
C LEU A 71 -14.22 4.21 -1.58
N ASN A 72 -15.41 4.77 -1.43
CA ASN A 72 -15.84 5.32 -0.14
C ASN A 72 -16.01 4.22 0.90
N GLY A 73 -16.63 3.09 0.58
CA GLY A 73 -16.73 1.93 1.47
C GLY A 73 -15.35 1.35 1.83
N LEU A 74 -14.40 1.31 0.88
CA LEU A 74 -13.01 0.92 1.17
C LEU A 74 -12.36 1.88 2.17
N LYS A 75 -12.50 3.20 1.99
CA LYS A 75 -11.93 4.20 2.90
C LYS A 75 -12.51 4.06 4.32
N GLU A 76 -13.82 3.86 4.46
CA GLU A 76 -14.46 3.63 5.75
C GLU A 76 -13.89 2.39 6.44
N THR A 77 -13.75 1.28 5.70
CA THR A 77 -13.15 0.04 6.22
C THR A 77 -11.70 0.25 6.65
N VAL A 78 -10.90 0.94 5.83
CA VAL A 78 -9.49 1.21 6.14
C VAL A 78 -9.35 2.09 7.39
N ILE A 79 -10.17 3.14 7.52
CA ILE A 79 -10.17 4.02 8.70
C ILE A 79 -10.59 3.23 9.95
N PHE A 80 -11.64 2.41 9.86
CA PHE A 80 -12.08 1.57 10.96
C PHE A 80 -10.96 0.62 11.41
N ASN A 81 -10.33 -0.08 10.48
CA ASN A 81 -9.26 -1.03 10.77
C ASN A 81 -8.01 -0.35 11.32
N TYR A 82 -7.69 0.86 10.82
CA TYR A 82 -6.60 1.66 11.36
C TYR A 82 -6.85 2.05 12.83
N ASN A 83 -8.02 2.59 13.12
CA ASN A 83 -8.38 2.97 14.50
C ASN A 83 -8.37 1.76 15.43
N LEU A 84 -8.91 0.63 14.99
CA LEU A 84 -8.88 -0.63 15.74
C LEU A 84 -7.45 -1.06 16.07
N LEU A 85 -6.54 -1.04 15.08
CA LEU A 85 -5.12 -1.38 15.25
C LEU A 85 -4.44 -0.39 16.21
N HIS A 86 -4.53 0.90 15.89
CA HIS A 86 -3.87 1.97 16.62
C HIS A 86 -4.32 2.03 18.08
N ASP A 87 -5.65 2.12 18.32
CA ASP A 87 -6.17 2.33 19.67
C ASP A 87 -5.99 1.11 20.56
N THR A 88 -6.15 -0.10 20.00
CA THR A 88 -5.93 -1.34 20.76
C THR A 88 -4.46 -1.49 21.15
N LEU A 89 -3.52 -1.25 20.22
CA LEU A 89 -2.10 -1.35 20.55
C LEU A 89 -1.66 -0.24 21.49
N ALA A 90 -2.09 1.00 21.27
CA ALA A 90 -1.79 2.11 22.20
C ALA A 90 -2.27 1.86 23.63
N GLN A 91 -3.40 1.16 23.79
CA GLN A 91 -3.97 0.83 25.10
C GLN A 91 -3.30 -0.39 25.75
N LYS A 92 -3.04 -1.45 24.97
CA LYS A 92 -2.62 -2.76 25.52
C LYS A 92 -1.13 -3.02 25.44
N VAL A 93 -0.43 -2.42 24.48
CA VAL A 93 1.01 -2.58 24.22
C VAL A 93 1.59 -1.24 23.77
N PRO A 94 1.67 -0.23 24.65
CA PRO A 94 2.09 1.13 24.30
C PRO A 94 3.54 1.23 23.80
N GLU A 95 4.32 0.18 23.92
CA GLU A 95 5.66 0.05 23.35
C GLU A 95 5.67 -0.07 21.84
N ILE A 96 4.55 -0.53 21.23
CA ILE A 96 4.37 -0.59 19.78
C ILE A 96 3.93 0.78 19.27
N ILE A 97 4.58 1.27 18.22
CA ILE A 97 4.26 2.57 17.62
C ILE A 97 3.58 2.34 16.27
N VAL A 98 2.30 2.68 16.17
CA VAL A 98 1.57 2.73 14.90
C VAL A 98 1.66 4.15 14.36
N TYR A 99 2.29 4.32 13.18
CA TYR A 99 2.45 5.65 12.58
C TYR A 99 1.14 6.15 11.98
N PRO A 100 0.94 7.50 11.89
CA PRO A 100 -0.25 8.09 11.29
C PRO A 100 -0.47 7.60 9.86
N LEU A 101 -1.73 7.26 9.52
CA LEU A 101 -2.13 6.86 8.18
C LEU A 101 -2.61 8.09 7.41
N GLU A 102 -1.75 8.67 6.58
CA GLU A 102 -2.08 9.85 5.76
C GLU A 102 -2.47 9.47 4.32
N GLY A 103 -2.21 8.23 3.93
CA GLY A 103 -2.54 7.72 2.58
C GLY A 103 -2.39 6.22 2.49
N THR A 104 -2.93 5.66 1.42
CA THR A 104 -2.97 4.22 1.16
C THR A 104 -3.79 3.43 2.19
N TYR A 105 -3.66 2.12 2.16
CA TYR A 105 -4.27 1.18 3.11
C TYR A 105 -3.20 0.32 3.83
N LEU A 106 -1.97 0.85 3.93
CA LEU A 106 -0.82 0.15 4.45
C LEU A 106 -0.32 0.88 5.70
N ALA A 107 -0.59 0.33 6.88
CA ALA A 107 -0.10 0.86 8.14
C ALA A 107 1.36 0.45 8.37
N PHE A 108 2.20 1.41 8.77
CA PHE A 108 3.59 1.17 9.14
C PHE A 108 3.72 1.17 10.66
N VAL A 109 4.36 0.15 11.23
CA VAL A 109 4.35 -0.11 12.66
C VAL A 109 5.75 -0.45 13.13
N ASN A 110 6.23 0.21 14.19
CA ASN A 110 7.48 -0.13 14.86
C ASN A 110 7.19 -1.04 16.06
N ILE A 111 7.79 -2.23 16.06
CA ILE A 111 7.64 -3.24 17.09
C ILE A 111 8.93 -3.55 17.85
N GLU A 112 9.94 -2.70 17.70
CA GLU A 112 11.29 -2.90 18.26
C GLU A 112 11.29 -3.29 19.74
N LYS A 113 10.51 -2.57 20.55
CA LYS A 113 10.52 -2.72 22.01
C LYS A 113 9.87 -4.01 22.53
N VAL A 114 9.09 -4.72 21.66
CA VAL A 114 8.43 -5.96 22.04
C VAL A 114 9.13 -7.21 21.49
N LEU A 115 10.18 -7.04 20.69
CA LEU A 115 10.90 -8.16 20.09
C LEU A 115 11.68 -9.02 21.09
N ASN A 116 12.14 -8.45 22.20
CA ASN A 116 12.85 -9.18 23.26
C ASN A 116 14.01 -10.05 22.71
N GLY A 117 14.78 -9.51 21.76
CA GLY A 117 15.90 -10.22 21.13
C GLY A 117 15.52 -11.12 19.95
N LYS A 118 14.24 -11.23 19.62
CA LYS A 118 13.75 -11.95 18.43
C LYS A 118 13.85 -11.10 17.19
N THR A 119 13.86 -11.74 16.01
CA THR A 119 13.64 -11.04 14.76
C THR A 119 12.15 -10.73 14.57
N THR A 120 11.84 -9.72 13.75
CA THR A 120 10.45 -9.43 13.33
C THR A 120 9.74 -10.66 12.76
N LYS A 121 10.47 -11.49 12.01
CA LYS A 121 9.91 -12.73 11.44
C LYS A 121 9.52 -13.71 12.52
N GLN A 122 10.41 -13.98 13.48
CA GLN A 122 10.11 -14.92 14.59
C GLN A 122 8.88 -14.47 15.37
N PHE A 123 8.82 -13.20 15.75
CA PHE A 123 7.69 -12.67 16.52
C PHE A 123 6.39 -12.69 15.71
N ILE A 124 6.39 -12.11 14.49
CA ILE A 124 5.15 -11.93 13.71
C ILE A 124 4.71 -13.19 13.01
N GLN A 125 5.62 -13.90 12.33
CA GLN A 125 5.25 -15.05 11.54
C GLN A 125 5.16 -16.32 12.39
N ASP A 126 6.17 -16.59 13.23
CA ASP A 126 6.28 -17.87 13.90
C ASP A 126 5.43 -17.90 15.20
N GLU A 127 5.34 -16.78 15.94
CA GLU A 127 4.56 -16.71 17.18
C GLU A 127 3.13 -16.17 16.94
N CYS A 128 2.98 -15.01 16.28
CA CYS A 128 1.65 -14.46 16.03
C CYS A 128 0.91 -15.17 14.87
N GLY A 129 1.61 -15.94 14.03
CA GLY A 129 1.01 -16.63 12.89
C GLY A 129 0.45 -15.67 11.82
N LEU A 130 1.10 -14.51 11.61
CA LEU A 130 0.66 -13.49 10.68
C LEU A 130 1.59 -13.40 9.46
N ALA A 131 0.99 -13.36 8.27
CA ALA A 131 1.68 -13.10 7.01
C ALA A 131 1.53 -11.62 6.64
N ILE A 132 2.60 -10.84 6.84
CA ILE A 132 2.65 -9.40 6.58
C ILE A 132 3.99 -9.02 5.94
N ASP A 133 4.12 -7.76 5.53
CA ASP A 133 5.38 -7.26 4.97
C ASP A 133 6.36 -6.89 6.09
N PHE A 134 7.61 -7.33 5.94
CA PHE A 134 8.68 -7.02 6.89
C PHE A 134 9.43 -5.75 6.50
N GLY A 135 9.76 -4.91 7.47
CA GLY A 135 10.38 -3.62 7.27
C GLY A 135 11.74 -3.68 6.55
N HIS A 136 12.54 -4.73 6.78
CA HIS A 136 13.83 -4.90 6.10
C HIS A 136 13.73 -4.97 4.56
N TRP A 137 12.54 -5.24 4.01
CA TRP A 137 12.31 -5.17 2.55
C TRP A 137 12.33 -3.73 2.03
N PHE A 138 12.19 -2.74 2.90
CA PHE A 138 12.15 -1.31 2.56
C PHE A 138 13.46 -0.58 2.83
N GLY A 139 14.45 -1.24 3.45
CA GLY A 139 15.78 -0.70 3.74
C GLY A 139 16.35 -1.14 5.08
N GLU A 140 17.68 -0.99 5.24
CA GLU A 140 18.42 -1.47 6.42
C GLU A 140 17.96 -0.84 7.75
N GLY A 141 17.46 0.41 7.73
CA GLY A 141 16.97 1.10 8.93
C GLY A 141 15.63 0.61 9.47
N TYR A 142 14.95 -0.34 8.77
CA TYR A 142 13.59 -0.75 9.10
C TYR A 142 13.46 -2.19 9.60
N ASN A 143 14.53 -2.80 10.10
CA ASN A 143 14.53 -4.20 10.54
C ASN A 143 13.49 -4.52 11.63
N ASN A 144 13.15 -3.53 12.47
CA ASN A 144 12.19 -3.66 13.57
C ASN A 144 10.78 -3.17 13.22
N TYR A 145 10.53 -2.95 11.92
CA TYR A 145 9.24 -2.47 11.43
C TYR A 145 8.49 -3.56 10.71
N ILE A 146 7.19 -3.40 10.68
CA ILE A 146 6.25 -4.21 9.89
C ILE A 146 5.28 -3.31 9.14
N ARG A 147 4.74 -3.81 8.02
CA ARG A 147 3.69 -3.13 7.28
C ARG A 147 2.46 -4.01 7.19
N ILE A 148 1.34 -3.50 7.69
CA ILE A 148 0.07 -4.22 7.78
C ILE A 148 -0.89 -3.69 6.73
N ASN A 149 -1.52 -4.59 5.96
CA ASN A 149 -2.57 -4.26 5.01
C ASN A 149 -3.91 -4.12 5.75
N LEU A 150 -4.49 -2.92 5.72
CA LEU A 150 -5.75 -2.58 6.37
C LEU A 150 -6.98 -2.85 5.47
N ALA A 151 -6.79 -3.10 4.17
CA ALA A 151 -7.87 -3.42 3.23
C ALA A 151 -8.28 -4.89 3.36
N THR A 152 -8.73 -5.28 4.54
CA THR A 152 -9.22 -6.62 4.89
C THR A 152 -10.52 -6.49 5.69
N SER A 153 -11.19 -7.62 5.97
CA SER A 153 -12.38 -7.57 6.81
C SER A 153 -12.05 -7.11 8.24
N PRO A 154 -12.96 -6.40 8.92
CA PRO A 154 -12.77 -6.03 10.32
C PRO A 154 -12.49 -7.23 11.25
N ASP A 155 -13.04 -8.39 10.97
CA ASP A 155 -12.82 -9.57 11.79
C ASP A 155 -11.39 -10.12 11.64
N ASN A 156 -10.84 -10.12 10.43
CA ASN A 156 -9.43 -10.45 10.22
C ASN A 156 -8.51 -9.47 10.94
N MET A 157 -8.86 -8.18 10.95
CA MET A 157 -8.06 -7.17 11.67
C MET A 157 -8.13 -7.37 13.17
N LYS A 158 -9.32 -7.64 13.74
CA LYS A 158 -9.47 -7.96 15.18
C LYS A 158 -8.62 -9.15 15.58
N GLU A 159 -8.66 -10.21 14.79
CA GLU A 159 -7.87 -11.42 15.03
C GLU A 159 -6.38 -11.13 14.97
N ALA A 160 -5.91 -10.40 13.96
CA ALA A 160 -4.49 -10.03 13.83
C ALA A 160 -4.00 -9.21 15.03
N VAL A 161 -4.77 -8.21 15.45
CA VAL A 161 -4.44 -7.37 16.62
C VAL A 161 -4.45 -8.20 17.90
N SER A 162 -5.42 -9.10 18.09
CA SER A 162 -5.49 -9.99 19.27
C SER A 162 -4.24 -10.85 19.39
N ARG A 163 -3.82 -11.47 18.29
CA ARG A 163 -2.61 -12.32 18.26
C ARG A 163 -1.34 -11.54 18.60
N ILE A 164 -1.20 -10.29 18.10
CA ILE A 164 -0.06 -9.43 18.46
C ILE A 164 -0.07 -9.15 19.97
N VAL A 165 -1.22 -8.72 20.52
CA VAL A 165 -1.36 -8.39 21.94
C VAL A 165 -1.09 -9.60 22.85
N GLU A 166 -1.56 -10.79 22.47
CA GLU A 166 -1.38 -12.02 23.26
C GLU A 166 0.08 -12.47 23.32
N ASN A 167 0.85 -12.23 22.27
CA ASN A 167 2.28 -12.60 22.20
C ASN A 167 3.22 -11.50 22.75
N CYS A 168 2.70 -10.34 23.13
CA CYS A 168 3.48 -9.29 23.83
C CYS A 168 3.46 -9.41 25.36
N LYS A 169 2.80 -10.42 25.92
CA LYS A 169 2.67 -10.63 27.38
C LYS A 169 3.89 -11.31 27.98
#